data_14d5212f3e4b365a22860494e8dbff0e
#
_entry.id   14d5212f3e4b365a22860494e8dbff0e
#
_cell.length_a   1.000
_cell.length_b   1.000
_cell.length_c   1.000
_cell.angle_alpha   90.00
_cell.angle_beta   90.00
_cell.angle_gamma   90.00
#
_symmetry.space_group_name_H-M   'P 1'
#
loop_
_entity.id
_entity.type
_entity.pdbx_description
1 polymer ?
#
loop_
_entity_poly.entity_id
_entity_poly.type
_entity_poly.pdbx_seq_one_letter_code
_entity_poly.pdbx_strand_id
1 'polypeptide(L)'
;FNRRLELVAMAHLAYSVDPQWATCAEFGVSVSPHQRGKGLGAKLFGHAVMHARNQGVSLLFIHALSENVAMLKIARHAGAAVQRDGSESEAYLSLPQATLDSQLSGLMQEQMAELDYQLKMQAHQFRQWLATVQEIRQGVRDARDSSRGP
;
A
#
# COMPACT_ATOMS: atom_id res chain seq x y z
N PHE A 1 5.77 4.64 -19.35
CA PHE A 1 5.60 4.53 -20.79
C PHE A 1 6.83 3.89 -21.42
N ASN A 2 6.66 3.15 -22.50
CA ASN A 2 7.75 2.64 -23.32
C ASN A 2 8.20 3.67 -24.38
N ARG A 3 9.18 3.31 -25.23
CA ARG A 3 9.67 4.19 -26.31
C ARG A 3 8.61 4.55 -27.36
N ARG A 4 7.49 3.82 -27.41
CA ARG A 4 6.34 4.08 -28.28
C ARG A 4 5.24 4.88 -27.60
N LEU A 5 5.51 5.42 -26.41
CA LEU A 5 4.57 6.16 -25.57
C LEU A 5 3.34 5.33 -25.12
N GLU A 6 3.46 3.99 -25.11
CA GLU A 6 2.43 3.13 -24.58
C GLU A 6 2.58 3.02 -23.05
N LEU A 7 1.47 3.08 -22.32
CA LEU A 7 1.45 2.88 -20.86
C LEU A 7 1.68 1.41 -20.55
N VAL A 8 2.84 1.08 -20.01
CA VAL A 8 3.25 -0.30 -19.73
C VAL A 8 3.20 -0.68 -18.25
N ALA A 9 3.24 0.30 -17.37
CA ALA A 9 3.08 0.12 -15.93
C ALA A 9 2.63 1.42 -15.28
N MET A 10 1.87 1.31 -14.20
CA MET A 10 1.35 2.42 -13.41
C MET A 10 1.36 2.03 -11.94
N ALA A 11 1.68 2.98 -11.08
CA ALA A 11 1.47 2.88 -9.64
C ALA A 11 0.67 4.08 -9.15
N HIS A 12 -0.05 3.89 -8.05
CA HIS A 12 -0.74 4.96 -7.36
C HIS A 12 -0.52 4.85 -5.85
N LEU A 13 -0.63 5.99 -5.19
CA LEU A 13 -0.73 6.11 -3.75
C LEU A 13 -2.06 6.79 -3.43
N ALA A 14 -2.89 6.12 -2.63
CA ALA A 14 -4.12 6.67 -2.11
C ALA A 14 -3.89 7.11 -0.67
N TYR A 15 -3.99 8.42 -0.42
CA TYR A 15 -3.84 9.00 0.92
C TYR A 15 -5.20 9.05 1.60
N SER A 16 -5.21 8.82 2.91
CA SER A 16 -6.43 9.01 3.69
C SER A 16 -6.76 10.50 3.79
N VAL A 17 -8.04 10.81 3.65
CA VAL A 17 -8.59 12.16 3.90
C VAL A 17 -9.03 12.32 5.36
N ASP A 18 -9.08 11.24 6.13
CA ASP A 18 -9.42 11.25 7.54
C ASP A 18 -8.19 11.67 8.35
N PRO A 19 -8.29 12.73 9.18
CA PRO A 19 -7.19 13.18 10.03
C PRO A 19 -6.61 12.09 10.94
N GLN A 20 -7.43 11.12 11.36
CA GLN A 20 -7.00 9.99 12.17
C GLN A 20 -6.00 9.09 11.45
N TRP A 21 -6.06 9.06 10.11
CA TRP A 21 -5.23 8.24 9.23
C TRP A 21 -4.34 9.06 8.30
N ALA A 22 -4.10 10.33 8.63
CA ALA A 22 -3.35 11.26 7.78
C ALA A 22 -1.93 10.78 7.43
N THR A 23 -1.35 9.89 8.25
CA THR A 23 -0.02 9.31 8.00
C THR A 23 -0.07 7.93 7.35
N CYS A 24 -1.23 7.50 6.86
CA CYS A 24 -1.42 6.22 6.18
C CYS A 24 -1.67 6.44 4.68
N ALA A 25 -1.12 5.55 3.86
CA ALA A 25 -1.42 5.50 2.44
C ALA A 25 -1.54 4.06 1.95
N GLU A 26 -2.32 3.85 0.91
CA GLU A 26 -2.43 2.57 0.20
C GLU A 26 -1.64 2.64 -1.11
N PHE A 27 -0.87 1.60 -1.39
CA PHE A 27 -0.12 1.45 -2.63
C PHE A 27 -0.82 0.45 -3.56
N GLY A 28 -1.01 0.86 -4.81
CA GLY A 28 -1.44 -0.03 -5.87
C GLY A 28 -0.52 0.06 -7.09
N VAL A 29 -0.35 -1.06 -7.79
CA VAL A 29 0.47 -1.15 -8.99
C VAL A 29 -0.15 -2.05 -10.03
N SER A 30 -0.07 -1.65 -11.29
CA SER A 30 -0.44 -2.45 -12.45
C SER A 30 0.70 -2.48 -13.46
N VAL A 31 1.01 -3.67 -13.97
CA VAL A 31 2.04 -3.88 -15.00
C VAL A 31 1.44 -4.71 -16.13
N SER A 32 1.56 -4.20 -17.36
CA SER A 32 1.12 -4.89 -18.57
C SER A 32 1.71 -6.32 -18.63
N PRO A 33 0.91 -7.36 -19.00
CA PRO A 33 1.35 -8.75 -19.00
C PRO A 33 2.69 -8.98 -19.73
N HIS A 34 2.89 -8.36 -20.89
CA HIS A 34 4.11 -8.49 -21.69
C HIS A 34 5.34 -7.79 -21.08
N GLN A 35 5.15 -7.00 -20.03
CA GLN A 35 6.22 -6.26 -19.35
C GLN A 35 6.47 -6.77 -17.93
N ARG A 36 5.73 -7.80 -17.48
CA ARG A 36 5.98 -8.45 -16.19
C ARG A 36 7.34 -9.14 -16.17
N GLY A 37 7.88 -9.37 -14.98
CA GLY A 37 9.19 -10.01 -14.80
C GLY A 37 10.40 -9.11 -15.08
N LYS A 38 10.21 -7.88 -15.56
CA LYS A 38 11.29 -6.91 -15.88
C LYS A 38 11.62 -5.93 -14.74
N GLY A 39 11.14 -6.18 -13.54
CA GLY A 39 11.42 -5.36 -12.38
C GLY A 39 10.66 -4.03 -12.32
N LEU A 40 9.73 -3.75 -13.24
CA LEU A 40 8.98 -2.49 -13.26
C LEU A 40 8.16 -2.26 -11.99
N GLY A 41 7.49 -3.31 -11.49
CA GLY A 41 6.73 -3.22 -10.24
C GLY A 41 7.61 -2.85 -9.05
N ALA A 42 8.80 -3.45 -8.92
CA ALA A 42 9.74 -3.14 -7.86
C ALA A 42 10.27 -1.71 -7.94
N LYS A 43 10.58 -1.23 -9.16
CA LYS A 43 11.02 0.17 -9.37
C LYS A 43 9.93 1.16 -8.99
N LEU A 44 8.68 0.93 -9.44
CA LEU A 44 7.54 1.78 -9.10
C LEU A 44 7.27 1.78 -7.59
N PHE A 45 7.38 0.61 -6.95
CA PHE A 45 7.25 0.49 -5.50
C PHE A 45 8.32 1.30 -4.77
N GLY A 46 9.59 1.21 -5.17
CA GLY A 46 10.67 2.01 -4.58
C GLY A 46 10.43 3.51 -4.71
N HIS A 47 9.97 3.98 -5.88
CA HIS A 47 9.59 5.39 -6.07
C HIS A 47 8.42 5.81 -5.18
N ALA A 48 7.39 4.95 -5.08
CA ALA A 48 6.23 5.21 -4.23
C ALA A 48 6.61 5.31 -2.75
N VAL A 49 7.49 4.43 -2.26
CA VAL A 49 8.02 4.46 -0.88
C VAL A 49 8.75 5.77 -0.60
N MET A 50 9.63 6.21 -1.49
CA MET A 50 10.33 7.51 -1.33
C MET A 50 9.33 8.67 -1.32
N HIS A 51 8.37 8.66 -2.24
CA HIS A 51 7.37 9.72 -2.32
C HIS A 51 6.49 9.75 -1.06
N ALA A 52 6.02 8.61 -0.60
CA ALA A 52 5.22 8.48 0.62
C ALA A 52 5.96 9.03 1.86
N ARG A 53 7.24 8.69 2.01
CA ARG A 53 8.10 9.26 3.08
C ARG A 53 8.17 10.78 3.03
N ASN A 54 8.37 11.35 1.85
CA ASN A 54 8.44 12.79 1.65
C ASN A 54 7.13 13.50 1.97
N GLN A 55 6.00 12.78 1.85
CA GLN A 55 4.66 13.26 2.22
C GLN A 55 4.30 12.99 3.70
N GLY A 56 5.23 12.49 4.50
CA GLY A 56 4.99 12.24 5.92
C GLY A 56 4.21 10.96 6.21
N VAL A 57 4.10 10.04 5.24
CA VAL A 57 3.46 8.73 5.47
C VAL A 57 4.36 7.88 6.37
N SER A 58 3.78 7.36 7.45
CA SER A 58 4.45 6.46 8.38
C SER A 58 4.08 4.99 8.18
N LEU A 59 2.92 4.72 7.56
CA LEU A 59 2.44 3.37 7.27
C LEU A 59 1.95 3.27 5.82
N LEU A 60 2.59 2.40 5.05
CA LEU A 60 2.18 2.07 3.69
C LEU A 60 1.48 0.71 3.68
N PHE A 61 0.25 0.71 3.21
CA PHE A 61 -0.60 -0.45 3.11
C PHE A 61 -0.59 -0.99 1.67
N ILE A 62 -0.55 -2.31 1.51
CA ILE A 62 -0.55 -2.99 0.21
C ILE A 62 -1.56 -4.11 0.26
N HIS A 63 -2.59 -4.03 -0.56
CA HIS A 63 -3.57 -5.08 -0.73
C HIS A 63 -3.30 -5.85 -2.03
N ALA A 64 -3.20 -7.16 -1.96
CA ALA A 64 -2.91 -8.02 -3.09
C ALA A 64 -3.64 -9.36 -2.96
N LEU A 65 -3.98 -9.97 -4.10
CA LEU A 65 -4.41 -11.37 -4.10
C LEU A 65 -3.28 -12.26 -3.61
N SER A 66 -3.60 -13.32 -2.84
CA SER A 66 -2.61 -14.26 -2.30
C SER A 66 -1.81 -14.98 -3.39
N GLU A 67 -2.36 -15.09 -4.59
CA GLU A 67 -1.69 -15.61 -5.79
C GLU A 67 -0.73 -14.61 -6.45
N ASN A 68 -0.79 -13.32 -6.09
CA ASN A 68 0.13 -12.30 -6.59
C ASN A 68 1.50 -12.39 -5.89
N VAL A 69 2.16 -13.51 -6.07
CA VAL A 69 3.46 -13.82 -5.44
C VAL A 69 4.51 -12.75 -5.74
N ALA A 70 4.45 -12.15 -6.94
CA ALA A 70 5.40 -11.11 -7.35
C ALA A 70 5.28 -9.87 -6.46
N MET A 71 4.06 -9.39 -6.19
CA MET A 71 3.84 -8.22 -5.33
C MET A 71 4.21 -8.52 -3.88
N LEU A 72 3.81 -9.68 -3.38
CA LEU A 72 4.16 -10.11 -2.02
C LEU A 72 5.67 -10.27 -1.82
N LYS A 73 6.40 -10.71 -2.85
CA LYS A 73 7.86 -10.76 -2.83
C LYS A 73 8.47 -9.36 -2.77
N ILE A 74 7.97 -8.41 -3.55
CA ILE A 74 8.42 -7.01 -3.51
C ILE A 74 8.21 -6.43 -2.11
N ALA A 75 7.01 -6.61 -1.54
CA ALA A 75 6.68 -6.11 -0.21
C ALA A 75 7.62 -6.70 0.88
N ARG A 76 7.83 -8.02 0.87
CA ARG A 76 8.74 -8.68 1.82
C ARG A 76 10.18 -8.19 1.70
N HIS A 77 10.70 -8.00 0.49
CA HIS A 77 12.05 -7.47 0.28
C HIS A 77 12.22 -6.06 0.82
N ALA A 78 11.16 -5.29 0.87
CA ALA A 78 11.16 -3.95 1.48
C ALA A 78 10.99 -3.97 3.00
N GLY A 79 10.84 -5.16 3.61
CA GLY A 79 10.64 -5.29 5.06
C GLY A 79 9.18 -5.21 5.51
N ALA A 80 8.22 -5.33 4.58
CA ALA A 80 6.81 -5.33 4.95
C ALA A 80 6.42 -6.62 5.69
N ALA A 81 5.61 -6.49 6.73
CA ALA A 81 4.91 -7.59 7.35
C ALA A 81 3.76 -8.04 6.43
N VAL A 82 3.67 -9.31 6.11
CA VAL A 82 2.65 -9.87 5.21
C VAL A 82 1.73 -10.80 6.00
N GLN A 83 0.44 -10.53 5.93
CA GLN A 83 -0.61 -11.36 6.50
C GLN A 83 -1.49 -11.92 5.39
N ARG A 84 -1.82 -13.20 5.46
CA ARG A 84 -2.73 -13.86 4.52
C ARG A 84 -4.10 -14.07 5.18
N ASP A 85 -5.13 -13.80 4.41
CA ASP A 85 -6.52 -14.05 4.80
C ASP A 85 -7.25 -14.68 3.60
N GLY A 86 -7.25 -16.01 3.55
CA GLY A 86 -7.85 -16.76 2.44
C GLY A 86 -7.21 -16.45 1.08
N SER A 87 -8.01 -15.94 0.15
CA SER A 87 -7.59 -15.56 -1.20
C SER A 87 -6.88 -14.20 -1.27
N GLU A 88 -6.90 -13.42 -0.19
CA GLU A 88 -6.32 -12.10 -0.10
C GLU A 88 -5.09 -12.10 0.80
N SER A 89 -4.20 -11.17 0.54
CA SER A 89 -3.01 -10.94 1.34
C SER A 89 -2.80 -9.45 1.53
N GLU A 90 -2.41 -9.09 2.70
CA GLU A 90 -2.13 -7.71 3.09
C GLU A 90 -0.69 -7.59 3.51
N ALA A 91 -0.07 -6.49 3.14
CA ALA A 91 1.26 -6.17 3.60
C ALA A 91 1.29 -4.76 4.17
N TYR A 92 2.04 -4.61 5.25
CA TYR A 92 2.20 -3.35 5.95
C TYR A 92 3.68 -2.99 5.98
N LEU A 93 4.02 -1.83 5.46
CA LEU A 93 5.38 -1.32 5.49
C LEU A 93 5.43 -0.07 6.36
N SER A 94 6.15 -0.17 7.48
CA SER A 94 6.48 1.00 8.29
C SER A 94 7.52 1.85 7.59
N LEU A 95 7.28 3.15 7.48
CA LEU A 95 8.16 4.13 6.88
C LEU A 95 8.64 5.08 7.97
N PRO A 96 9.74 4.75 8.69
CA PRO A 96 10.26 5.67 9.68
C PRO A 96 10.61 7.00 9.03
N GLN A 97 10.17 8.07 9.64
CA GLN A 97 10.53 9.43 9.23
C GLN A 97 12.05 9.56 9.30
N ALA A 98 12.64 10.22 8.32
CA ALA A 98 14.06 10.56 8.34
C ALA A 98 14.28 11.63 9.41
N THR A 99 14.39 11.25 10.66
CA THR A 99 14.87 12.12 11.73
C THR A 99 16.40 12.12 11.67
N LEU A 100 17.01 13.30 11.86
CA LEU A 100 18.46 13.47 11.92
C LEU A 100 19.14 12.70 13.07
N ASP A 101 18.35 11.99 13.88
CA ASP A 101 18.73 11.23 15.07
C ASP A 101 18.95 9.73 14.85
N SER A 102 19.00 9.26 13.60
CA SER A 102 19.20 7.83 13.31
C SER A 102 20.61 7.28 13.63
N GLN A 103 21.46 8.04 14.33
CA GLN A 103 22.79 7.57 14.76
C GLN A 103 22.78 6.82 16.11
N LEU A 104 21.64 6.67 16.78
CA LEU A 104 21.52 5.92 18.04
C LEU A 104 20.78 4.57 17.90
N SER A 105 20.95 3.90 16.78
CA SER A 105 20.22 2.64 16.43
C SER A 105 20.61 1.39 17.23
N GLY A 106 21.29 1.52 18.36
CA GLY A 106 21.70 0.38 19.21
C GLY A 106 20.67 -0.08 20.27
N LEU A 107 19.62 0.72 20.56
CA LEU A 107 18.68 0.42 21.65
C LEU A 107 17.27 0.06 21.18
N MET A 108 17.06 -0.15 19.88
CA MET A 108 15.71 -0.28 19.30
C MET A 108 15.15 -1.71 19.20
N GLN A 109 15.86 -2.74 19.64
CA GLN A 109 15.39 -4.12 19.43
C GLN A 109 14.23 -4.54 20.34
N GLU A 110 14.09 -3.93 21.52
CA GLU A 110 12.96 -4.18 22.44
C GLU A 110 11.70 -3.36 22.13
N GLN A 111 11.85 -2.19 21.51
CA GLN A 111 10.71 -1.35 21.12
C GLN A 111 10.01 -1.80 19.82
N MET A 112 10.64 -2.66 19.02
CA MET A 112 10.08 -3.13 17.75
C MET A 112 8.85 -4.02 17.93
N ALA A 113 8.74 -4.79 19.03
CA ALA A 113 7.60 -5.66 19.30
C ALA A 113 6.33 -4.86 19.64
N GLU A 114 6.48 -3.76 20.39
CA GLU A 114 5.38 -2.86 20.77
C GLU A 114 4.87 -2.07 19.54
N LEU A 115 5.80 -1.60 18.71
CA LEU A 115 5.49 -0.93 17.45
C LEU A 115 4.76 -1.86 16.47
N ASP A 116 5.16 -3.13 16.38
CA ASP A 116 4.51 -4.11 15.50
C ASP A 116 3.05 -4.38 15.91
N TYR A 117 2.76 -4.42 17.21
CA TYR A 117 1.40 -4.56 17.70
C TYR A 117 0.53 -3.33 17.41
N GLN A 118 1.05 -2.13 17.65
CA GLN A 118 0.33 -0.89 17.35
C GLN A 118 0.11 -0.71 15.84
N LEU A 119 1.09 -1.05 15.01
CA LEU A 119 0.98 -1.02 13.55
C LEU A 119 -0.09 -1.99 13.04
N LYS A 120 -0.16 -3.21 13.60
CA LYS A 120 -1.21 -4.19 13.27
C LYS A 120 -2.60 -3.72 13.64
N MET A 121 -2.75 -3.09 14.82
CA MET A 121 -4.03 -2.51 15.25
C MET A 121 -4.48 -1.38 14.33
N GLN A 122 -3.57 -0.46 13.98
CA GLN A 122 -3.87 0.64 13.06
C GLN A 122 -4.21 0.13 11.65
N ALA A 123 -3.47 -0.83 11.15
CA ALA A 123 -3.71 -1.42 9.84
C ALA A 123 -5.08 -2.11 9.77
N HIS A 124 -5.48 -2.83 10.82
CA HIS A 124 -6.79 -3.49 10.87
C HIS A 124 -7.94 -2.47 10.87
N GLN A 125 -7.82 -1.38 11.61
CA GLN A 125 -8.82 -0.31 11.65
C GLN A 125 -8.88 0.45 10.33
N PHE A 126 -7.73 0.73 9.71
CA PHE A 126 -7.65 1.38 8.40
C PHE A 126 -8.31 0.53 7.31
N ARG A 127 -8.14 -0.79 7.36
CA ARG A 127 -8.80 -1.73 6.45
C ARG A 127 -10.32 -1.68 6.56
N GLN A 128 -10.85 -1.69 7.78
CA GLN A 128 -12.29 -1.60 7.99
C GLN A 128 -12.86 -0.31 7.40
N TRP A 129 -12.13 0.80 7.57
CA TRP A 129 -12.49 2.08 6.98
C TRP A 129 -12.47 2.05 5.45
N LEU A 130 -11.41 1.48 4.84
CA LEU A 130 -11.31 1.32 3.37
C LEU A 130 -12.44 0.45 2.82
N ALA A 131 -12.78 -0.66 3.47
CA ALA A 131 -13.89 -1.52 3.06
C ALA A 131 -15.21 -0.75 3.04
N THR A 132 -15.48 0.04 4.09
CA THR A 132 -16.69 0.89 4.17
C THR A 132 -16.73 1.93 3.05
N VAL A 133 -15.60 2.57 2.73
CA VAL A 133 -15.51 3.55 1.64
C VAL A 133 -15.72 2.88 0.27
N GLN A 134 -15.22 1.67 0.08
CA GLN A 134 -15.41 0.91 -1.17
C GLN A 134 -16.86 0.48 -1.36
N GLU A 135 -17.54 0.02 -0.31
CA GLU A 135 -18.97 -0.32 -0.33
C GLU A 135 -19.83 0.90 -0.69
N ILE A 136 -19.54 2.07 -0.11
CA ILE A 136 -20.24 3.32 -0.43
C ILE A 136 -20.02 3.69 -1.91
N ARG A 137 -18.81 3.54 -2.44
CA ARG A 137 -18.50 3.82 -3.85
C ARG A 137 -19.20 2.85 -4.81
N GLN A 138 -19.31 1.58 -4.46
CA GLN A 138 -20.04 0.59 -5.24
C GLN A 138 -21.54 0.88 -5.21
N GLY A 139 -22.12 1.13 -4.04
CA GLY A 139 -23.53 1.49 -3.91
C GLY A 139 -23.92 2.75 -4.69
N VAL A 140 -23.06 3.75 -4.75
CA VAL A 140 -23.28 4.97 -5.56
C VAL A 140 -23.19 4.68 -7.07
N ARG A 141 -22.29 3.78 -7.51
CA ARG A 141 -22.21 3.35 -8.92
C ARG A 141 -23.46 2.57 -9.33
N ASP A 142 -23.89 1.60 -8.53
CA ASP A 142 -25.06 0.77 -8.81
C ASP A 142 -26.34 1.60 -8.82
N ALA A 143 -26.48 2.57 -7.93
CA ALA A 143 -27.59 3.54 -7.92
C ALA A 143 -27.60 4.45 -9.16
N ARG A 144 -26.43 4.81 -9.68
CA ARG A 144 -26.29 5.67 -10.88
C ARG A 144 -26.56 4.89 -12.17
N ASP A 145 -26.21 3.61 -12.20
CA ASP A 145 -26.49 2.74 -13.36
C ASP A 145 -27.95 2.32 -13.41
N SER A 146 -28.60 2.09 -12.26
CA SER A 146 -30.05 1.82 -12.19
C SER A 146 -30.92 3.04 -12.52
N SER A 147 -30.41 4.27 -12.39
CA SER A 147 -31.12 5.50 -12.79
C SER A 147 -30.96 5.85 -14.28
N ARG A 148 -30.17 5.08 -15.04
CA ARG A 148 -29.97 5.23 -16.50
C ARG A 148 -30.63 4.11 -17.33
N GLY A 149 -31.54 3.35 -16.77
CA GLY A 149 -32.36 2.39 -17.51
C GLY A 149 -33.50 3.06 -18.29
N PRO A 150 -33.98 2.42 -19.34
CA PRO A 150 -34.31 2.88 -20.68
C PRO A 150 -35.36 3.97 -20.76
#